data_027a5cff56a43ab94cbdba3ed66301d2
#
_entry.id   027a5cff56a43ab94cbdba3ed66301d2
#
_cell.length_a   1.000
_cell.length_b   1.000
_cell.length_c   1.000
_cell.angle_alpha   90.00
_cell.angle_beta   90.00
_cell.angle_gamma   90.00
#
_symmetry.space_group_name_H-M   'P 1'
#
loop_
_entity.id
_entity.type
_entity.pdbx_description
1 polymer ?
#
loop_
_entity_poly.entity_id
_entity_poly.type
_entity_poly.pdbx_seq_one_letter_code
_entity_poly.pdbx_strand_id
1 'polypeptide(L)'
;MRQVLAMLIFAAAFFLAPVLPAPAQTEEGVEVKSGPKIEPEAFADLMESTGFLSKAERFSFTADVQYDVLQGNGQKLEFGGAHKVVVVRPDKLYSEVESRDGTKKVFIFDGKAIYYADLAENVYATVPRPGDINQAVDYFTEDLDMPLPIGQLVSSDVGEMLKKEVYAGGFVEQDTIDGVLSEHLAFRTENLDFQTWIASEGDPIQTRLVVDYKTFPASPQYRADFTDWNFKPEVEDSLFVFKPADGMRKIEFAPMLRKDIKTEEKEEGKKNDAQ
;
A
#
# COMPACT_ATOMS: atom_id res chain seq x y z
N MET A 1 -1.35 -31.70 36.79
CA MET A 1 -0.47 -30.97 37.74
C MET A 1 -0.75 -29.49 37.59
N ARG A 2 -1.37 -28.92 38.61
CA ARG A 2 -1.71 -27.47 38.68
C ARG A 2 -0.44 -26.69 39.07
N GLN A 3 -0.04 -25.68 38.32
CA GLN A 3 0.90 -24.68 38.81
C GLN A 3 0.15 -23.35 38.95
N VAL A 4 0.14 -22.87 40.16
CA VAL A 4 -0.43 -21.62 40.66
C VAL A 4 0.56 -20.53 40.37
N LEU A 5 0.14 -19.48 39.60
CA LEU A 5 0.95 -18.29 39.36
C LEU A 5 0.60 -17.26 40.43
N ALA A 6 1.59 -16.90 41.23
CA ALA A 6 1.48 -15.93 42.32
C ALA A 6 1.37 -14.50 41.77
N MET A 7 0.35 -13.79 42.23
CA MET A 7 0.04 -12.39 41.94
C MET A 7 0.84 -11.51 42.94
N LEU A 8 1.78 -10.74 42.45
CA LEU A 8 2.51 -9.72 43.24
C LEU A 8 1.74 -8.39 43.15
N ILE A 9 1.12 -8.03 44.26
CA ILE A 9 0.46 -6.72 44.45
C ILE A 9 1.53 -5.72 44.88
N PHE A 10 1.79 -4.70 44.07
CA PHE A 10 2.57 -3.51 44.45
C PHE A 10 1.62 -2.45 44.99
N ALA A 11 1.68 -2.20 46.30
CA ALA A 11 0.99 -1.10 46.95
C ALA A 11 1.79 0.20 46.70
N ALA A 12 1.23 1.13 45.93
CA ALA A 12 1.76 2.47 45.79
C ALA A 12 1.20 3.37 46.89
N ALA A 13 2.07 3.84 47.75
CA ALA A 13 1.74 4.84 48.76
C ALA A 13 1.55 6.23 48.11
N PHE A 14 0.35 6.77 48.24
CA PHE A 14 0.04 8.16 47.83
C PHE A 14 0.61 9.15 48.85
N PHE A 15 1.64 9.92 48.47
CA PHE A 15 2.03 11.14 49.19
C PHE A 15 1.20 12.31 48.66
N LEU A 16 0.30 12.80 49.51
CA LEU A 16 -0.35 14.12 49.27
C LEU A 16 0.66 15.24 49.55
N ALA A 17 1.19 15.86 48.53
CA ALA A 17 1.89 17.17 48.64
C ALA A 17 0.88 18.31 48.47
N PRO A 18 0.99 19.42 49.24
CA PRO A 18 0.08 20.54 49.07
C PRO A 18 0.34 21.27 47.76
N VAL A 19 -0.74 21.41 46.97
CA VAL A 19 -0.72 22.18 45.72
C VAL A 19 -0.70 23.67 46.06
N LEU A 20 0.42 24.35 45.80
CA LEU A 20 0.48 25.79 45.76
C LEU A 20 -0.12 26.31 44.44
N PRO A 21 -0.92 27.39 44.45
CA PRO A 21 -1.45 27.94 43.22
C PRO A 21 -0.30 28.50 42.35
N ALA A 22 -0.18 27.99 41.13
CA ALA A 22 0.75 28.51 40.13
C ALA A 22 0.28 29.91 39.69
N PRO A 23 1.22 30.85 39.43
CA PRO A 23 0.87 32.15 38.85
C PRO A 23 0.25 31.95 37.47
N ALA A 24 -0.83 32.67 37.17
CA ALA A 24 -1.46 32.71 35.88
C ALA A 24 -0.43 33.15 34.82
N GLN A 25 -0.03 32.20 33.95
CA GLN A 25 0.73 32.53 32.76
C GLN A 25 -0.26 33.19 31.78
N THR A 26 0.05 34.42 31.41
CA THR A 26 -0.58 35.11 30.30
C THR A 26 -0.42 34.22 29.07
N GLU A 27 -1.52 33.77 28.50
CA GLU A 27 -1.52 33.08 27.21
C GLU A 27 -0.98 34.08 26.16
N GLU A 28 0.30 33.95 25.82
CA GLU A 28 0.79 34.47 24.56
C GLU A 28 0.00 33.76 23.45
N GLY A 29 -0.65 34.55 22.61
CA GLY A 29 -1.57 34.08 21.60
C GLY A 29 -0.96 32.95 20.80
N VAL A 30 -1.55 31.79 20.89
CA VAL A 30 -1.26 30.65 19.99
C VAL A 30 -1.59 31.15 18.59
N GLU A 31 -0.57 31.44 17.82
CA GLU A 31 -0.67 31.70 16.40
C GLU A 31 -1.39 30.49 15.81
N VAL A 32 -2.64 30.66 15.39
CA VAL A 32 -3.41 29.65 14.69
C VAL A 32 -2.64 29.35 13.40
N LYS A 33 -1.81 28.30 13.44
CA LYS A 33 -1.11 27.84 12.24
C LYS A 33 -2.15 27.66 11.16
N SER A 34 -1.96 28.38 10.05
CA SER A 34 -2.74 28.20 8.82
C SER A 34 -2.97 26.70 8.57
N GLY A 35 -4.17 26.31 8.15
CA GLY A 35 -4.54 24.90 7.95
C GLY A 35 -3.55 24.12 7.07
N PRO A 36 -3.76 22.83 6.87
CA PRO A 36 -2.83 21.94 6.18
C PRO A 36 -2.39 22.55 4.84
N LYS A 37 -1.10 22.62 4.59
CA LYS A 37 -0.50 23.19 3.37
C LYS A 37 0.37 22.14 2.71
N ILE A 38 0.45 22.23 1.37
CA ILE A 38 1.47 21.51 0.60
C ILE A 38 2.74 22.37 0.61
N GLU A 39 3.86 21.78 1.01
CA GLU A 39 5.19 22.35 0.83
C GLU A 39 5.60 22.21 -0.63
N PRO A 40 5.89 23.34 -1.35
CA PRO A 40 6.09 23.28 -2.80
C PRO A 40 7.29 22.44 -3.23
N GLU A 41 8.40 22.48 -2.48
CA GLU A 41 9.62 21.73 -2.81
C GLU A 41 9.38 20.22 -2.66
N ALA A 42 8.88 19.77 -1.52
CA ALA A 42 8.56 18.36 -1.31
C ALA A 42 7.55 17.80 -2.34
N PHE A 43 6.58 18.62 -2.74
CA PHE A 43 5.65 18.22 -3.79
C PHE A 43 6.29 18.19 -5.19
N ALA A 44 7.26 19.06 -5.45
CA ALA A 44 8.03 19.04 -6.69
C ALA A 44 8.87 17.75 -6.80
N ASP A 45 9.50 17.31 -5.70
CA ASP A 45 10.28 16.08 -5.62
C ASP A 45 9.41 14.83 -5.86
N LEU A 46 8.21 14.81 -5.25
CA LEU A 46 7.22 13.77 -5.52
C LEU A 46 6.82 13.74 -7.01
N MET A 47 6.60 14.90 -7.62
CA MET A 47 6.24 14.99 -9.04
C MET A 47 7.40 14.64 -9.96
N GLU A 48 8.65 14.94 -9.58
CA GLU A 48 9.83 14.52 -10.31
C GLU A 48 9.96 13.00 -10.32
N SER A 49 9.87 12.36 -9.16
CA SER A 49 9.92 10.90 -9.02
C SER A 49 8.82 10.20 -9.82
N THR A 50 7.57 10.61 -9.67
CA THR A 50 6.46 10.03 -10.43
C THR A 50 6.58 10.29 -11.94
N GLY A 51 7.04 11.49 -12.32
CA GLY A 51 7.31 11.86 -13.70
C GLY A 51 8.45 11.09 -14.33
N PHE A 52 9.48 10.74 -13.56
CA PHE A 52 10.57 9.88 -14.01
C PHE A 52 10.05 8.48 -14.36
N LEU A 53 9.31 7.84 -13.43
CA LEU A 53 8.75 6.50 -13.64
C LEU A 53 7.73 6.47 -14.78
N SER A 54 6.89 7.50 -14.93
CA SER A 54 5.87 7.56 -15.97
C SER A 54 6.45 7.63 -17.39
N LYS A 55 7.64 8.23 -17.55
CA LYS A 55 8.36 8.38 -18.82
C LYS A 55 9.23 7.18 -19.17
N ALA A 56 9.54 6.31 -18.21
CA ALA A 56 10.35 5.13 -18.43
C ALA A 56 9.62 4.14 -19.36
N GLU A 57 10.19 3.84 -20.53
CA GLU A 57 9.59 2.90 -21.48
C GLU A 57 9.53 1.47 -20.93
N ARG A 58 10.55 1.10 -20.15
CA ARG A 58 10.62 -0.17 -19.47
C ARG A 58 11.40 -0.06 -18.18
N PHE A 59 11.00 -0.82 -17.18
CA PHE A 59 11.76 -0.94 -15.93
C PHE A 59 11.36 -2.19 -15.17
N SER A 60 12.18 -2.58 -14.21
CA SER A 60 11.87 -3.62 -13.25
C SER A 60 12.35 -3.22 -11.86
N PHE A 61 11.75 -3.80 -10.84
CA PHE A 61 12.18 -3.67 -9.45
C PHE A 61 11.71 -4.88 -8.62
N THR A 62 12.27 -5.00 -7.44
CA THR A 62 11.79 -5.87 -6.37
C THR A 62 11.22 -5.00 -5.25
N ALA A 63 10.15 -5.43 -4.59
CA ALA A 63 9.63 -4.79 -3.38
C ALA A 63 9.41 -5.83 -2.29
N ASP A 64 9.95 -5.59 -1.08
CA ASP A 64 9.53 -6.32 0.13
C ASP A 64 8.30 -5.60 0.70
N VAL A 65 7.18 -6.30 0.69
CA VAL A 65 5.87 -5.74 1.02
C VAL A 65 5.37 -6.29 2.35
N GLN A 66 4.85 -5.39 3.19
CA GLN A 66 4.12 -5.73 4.40
C GLN A 66 2.76 -5.02 4.39
N TYR A 67 1.72 -5.68 4.87
CA TYR A 67 0.39 -5.10 4.99
C TYR A 67 -0.41 -5.68 6.13
N ASP A 68 -1.23 -4.82 6.73
CA ASP A 68 -2.13 -5.20 7.82
C ASP A 68 -3.41 -5.86 7.30
N VAL A 69 -3.82 -6.95 7.95
CA VAL A 69 -5.14 -7.56 7.76
C VAL A 69 -5.89 -7.55 9.07
N LEU A 70 -7.05 -6.88 9.10
CA LEU A 70 -7.93 -6.85 10.26
C LEU A 70 -8.69 -8.18 10.37
N GLN A 71 -8.53 -8.84 11.50
CA GLN A 71 -9.21 -10.10 11.81
C GLN A 71 -10.61 -9.83 12.37
N GLY A 72 -11.52 -10.81 12.28
CA GLY A 72 -12.89 -10.71 12.81
C GLY A 72 -12.98 -10.42 14.32
N ASN A 73 -11.91 -10.70 15.07
CA ASN A 73 -11.80 -10.37 16.51
C ASN A 73 -11.24 -8.94 16.77
N GLY A 74 -11.04 -8.14 15.74
CA GLY A 74 -10.48 -6.78 15.83
C GLY A 74 -8.95 -6.70 15.91
N GLN A 75 -8.22 -7.82 15.88
CA GLN A 75 -6.75 -7.83 15.86
C GLN A 75 -6.23 -7.54 14.46
N LYS A 76 -5.25 -6.62 14.34
CA LYS A 76 -4.48 -6.46 13.10
C LYS A 76 -3.31 -7.45 13.09
N LEU A 77 -3.18 -8.19 12.00
CA LEU A 77 -2.03 -9.08 11.75
C LEU A 77 -1.29 -8.60 10.51
N GLU A 78 0.04 -8.55 10.60
CA GLU A 78 0.89 -8.23 9.46
C GLU A 78 1.13 -9.47 8.60
N PHE A 79 0.94 -9.31 7.30
CA PHE A 79 1.31 -10.24 6.24
C PHE A 79 2.30 -9.57 5.30
N GLY A 80 2.91 -10.34 4.40
CA GLY A 80 3.82 -9.76 3.43
C GLY A 80 4.49 -10.79 2.54
N GLY A 81 5.38 -10.28 1.68
CA GLY A 81 6.12 -11.09 0.73
C GLY A 81 6.93 -10.23 -0.23
N ALA A 82 7.71 -10.89 -1.07
CA ALA A 82 8.47 -10.25 -2.12
C ALA A 82 7.64 -10.11 -3.40
N HIS A 83 7.65 -8.92 -3.99
CA HIS A 83 7.05 -8.64 -5.29
C HIS A 83 8.15 -8.35 -6.31
N LYS A 84 8.18 -9.09 -7.41
CA LYS A 84 9.02 -8.78 -8.57
C LYS A 84 8.13 -8.20 -9.66
N VAL A 85 8.47 -7.02 -10.13
CA VAL A 85 7.67 -6.30 -11.11
C VAL A 85 8.50 -5.98 -12.35
N VAL A 86 7.94 -6.22 -13.52
CA VAL A 86 8.52 -5.85 -14.82
C VAL A 86 7.47 -5.11 -15.63
N VAL A 87 7.81 -3.92 -16.07
CA VAL A 87 6.96 -3.04 -16.88
C VAL A 87 7.60 -2.84 -18.24
N VAL A 88 6.81 -2.99 -19.31
CA VAL A 88 7.14 -2.54 -20.65
C VAL A 88 5.93 -1.78 -21.20
N ARG A 89 6.06 -0.46 -21.23
CA ARG A 89 4.96 0.40 -21.67
C ARG A 89 4.70 0.28 -23.17
N PRO A 90 3.47 0.50 -23.62
CA PRO A 90 2.34 0.98 -22.80
C PRO A 90 1.53 -0.15 -22.13
N ASP A 91 1.69 -1.41 -22.53
CA ASP A 91 0.66 -2.44 -22.35
C ASP A 91 1.16 -3.79 -21.82
N LYS A 92 2.37 -3.85 -21.29
CA LYS A 92 2.90 -5.12 -20.74
C LYS A 92 3.33 -4.94 -19.28
N LEU A 93 2.74 -5.75 -18.40
CA LEU A 93 3.05 -5.81 -16.98
C LEU A 93 3.16 -7.27 -16.54
N TYR A 94 4.24 -7.58 -15.84
CA TYR A 94 4.42 -8.83 -15.11
C TYR A 94 4.63 -8.53 -13.63
N SER A 95 3.95 -9.25 -12.75
CA SER A 95 4.18 -9.21 -11.32
C SER A 95 4.14 -10.61 -10.73
N GLU A 96 5.23 -11.03 -10.09
CA GLU A 96 5.30 -12.24 -9.27
C GLU A 96 5.30 -11.83 -7.81
N VAL A 97 4.41 -12.42 -7.04
CA VAL A 97 4.29 -12.24 -5.59
C VAL A 97 4.66 -13.55 -4.90
N GLU A 98 5.69 -13.54 -4.09
CA GLU A 98 6.08 -14.65 -3.24
C GLU A 98 5.79 -14.29 -1.78
N SER A 99 4.74 -14.91 -1.21
CA SER A 99 4.38 -14.72 0.21
C SER A 99 5.46 -15.31 1.13
N ARG A 100 5.49 -14.88 2.41
CA ARG A 100 6.50 -15.37 3.38
C ARG A 100 6.43 -16.87 3.67
N ASP A 101 5.33 -17.53 3.36
CA ASP A 101 5.18 -19.00 3.44
C ASP A 101 5.67 -19.73 2.19
N GLY A 102 6.20 -19.01 1.19
CA GLY A 102 6.73 -19.54 -0.06
C GLY A 102 5.66 -19.76 -1.15
N THR A 103 4.40 -19.44 -0.90
CA THR A 103 3.35 -19.51 -1.93
C THR A 103 3.56 -18.42 -2.97
N LYS A 104 3.29 -18.74 -4.25
CA LYS A 104 3.52 -17.83 -5.37
C LYS A 104 2.24 -17.53 -6.14
N LYS A 105 2.08 -16.25 -6.47
CA LYS A 105 1.04 -15.73 -7.33
C LYS A 105 1.65 -14.93 -8.46
N VAL A 106 1.07 -15.02 -9.64
CA VAL A 106 1.56 -14.31 -10.82
C VAL A 106 0.42 -13.52 -11.44
N PHE A 107 0.71 -12.26 -11.76
CA PHE A 107 -0.16 -11.38 -12.54
C PHE A 107 0.56 -11.02 -13.83
N ILE A 108 -0.15 -11.15 -14.95
CA ILE A 108 0.35 -10.74 -16.27
C ILE A 108 -0.73 -9.89 -16.93
N PHE A 109 -0.29 -8.79 -17.55
CA PHE A 109 -1.09 -8.02 -18.49
C PHE A 109 -0.35 -7.94 -19.82
N ASP A 110 -1.03 -8.26 -20.94
CA ASP A 110 -0.44 -8.34 -22.27
C ASP A 110 -1.04 -7.32 -23.27
N GLY A 111 -1.75 -6.31 -22.75
CA GLY A 111 -2.47 -5.33 -23.56
C GLY A 111 -3.85 -5.81 -24.03
N LYS A 112 -4.23 -7.04 -23.77
CA LYS A 112 -5.51 -7.64 -24.20
C LYS A 112 -6.31 -8.23 -23.04
N ALA A 113 -5.61 -8.81 -22.08
CA ALA A 113 -6.23 -9.46 -20.94
C ALA A 113 -5.31 -9.41 -19.72
N ILE A 114 -5.94 -9.48 -18.54
CA ILE A 114 -5.29 -9.69 -17.27
C ILE A 114 -5.35 -11.18 -16.95
N TYR A 115 -4.22 -11.75 -16.61
CA TYR A 115 -4.08 -13.14 -16.17
C TYR A 115 -3.62 -13.16 -14.73
N TYR A 116 -4.23 -14.02 -13.95
CA TYR A 116 -3.84 -14.31 -12.58
C TYR A 116 -3.62 -15.80 -12.43
N ALA A 117 -2.57 -16.21 -11.73
CA ALA A 117 -2.35 -17.59 -11.34
C ALA A 117 -1.96 -17.65 -9.85
N ASP A 118 -2.57 -18.57 -9.12
CA ASP A 118 -2.14 -19.00 -7.81
C ASP A 118 -1.52 -20.39 -7.94
N LEU A 119 -0.20 -20.45 -7.80
CA LEU A 119 0.55 -21.69 -8.06
C LEU A 119 0.37 -22.71 -6.93
N ALA A 120 0.11 -22.25 -5.70
CA ALA A 120 -0.14 -23.13 -4.55
C ALA A 120 -1.52 -23.79 -4.64
N GLU A 121 -2.55 -23.02 -5.02
CA GLU A 121 -3.92 -23.50 -5.19
C GLU A 121 -4.15 -24.17 -6.53
N ASN A 122 -3.17 -24.13 -7.42
CA ASN A 122 -3.22 -24.67 -8.78
C ASN A 122 -4.43 -24.16 -9.58
N VAL A 123 -4.67 -22.82 -9.48
CA VAL A 123 -5.79 -22.15 -10.16
C VAL A 123 -5.31 -20.94 -10.96
N TYR A 124 -6.11 -20.57 -11.98
CA TYR A 124 -5.89 -19.36 -12.75
C TYR A 124 -7.21 -18.67 -13.11
N ALA A 125 -7.12 -17.36 -13.35
CA ALA A 125 -8.21 -16.56 -13.90
C ALA A 125 -7.73 -15.74 -15.09
N THR A 126 -8.66 -15.37 -15.97
CA THR A 126 -8.38 -14.48 -17.11
C THR A 126 -9.53 -13.52 -17.27
N VAL A 127 -9.22 -12.22 -17.36
CA VAL A 127 -10.18 -11.16 -17.62
C VAL A 127 -9.81 -10.45 -18.92
N PRO A 128 -10.63 -10.51 -19.97
CA PRO A 128 -10.45 -9.69 -21.15
C PRO A 128 -10.51 -8.21 -20.79
N ARG A 129 -9.40 -7.48 -20.98
CA ARG A 129 -9.27 -6.05 -20.68
C ARG A 129 -8.30 -5.45 -21.67
N PRO A 130 -8.73 -5.16 -22.92
CA PRO A 130 -7.84 -4.53 -23.89
C PRO A 130 -7.56 -3.07 -23.48
N GLY A 131 -6.30 -2.65 -23.60
CA GLY A 131 -5.88 -1.30 -23.28
C GLY A 131 -4.41 -1.21 -22.87
N ASP A 132 -4.08 -0.21 -22.08
CA ASP A 132 -2.76 0.02 -21.51
C ASP A 132 -2.69 -0.38 -20.02
N ILE A 133 -1.52 -0.17 -19.41
CA ILE A 133 -1.29 -0.51 -17.99
C ILE A 133 -2.20 0.30 -17.07
N ASN A 134 -2.47 1.59 -17.38
CA ASN A 134 -3.35 2.42 -16.56
C ASN A 134 -4.76 1.80 -16.49
N GLN A 135 -5.33 1.42 -17.64
CA GLN A 135 -6.64 0.79 -17.70
C GLN A 135 -6.70 -0.58 -17.01
N ALA A 136 -5.56 -1.31 -16.97
CA ALA A 136 -5.47 -2.54 -16.18
C ALA A 136 -5.43 -2.25 -14.68
N VAL A 137 -4.74 -1.19 -14.24
CA VAL A 137 -4.72 -0.73 -12.84
C VAL A 137 -6.09 -0.24 -12.42
N ASP A 138 -6.76 0.59 -13.22
CA ASP A 138 -8.10 1.14 -12.97
C ASP A 138 -9.12 0.02 -12.77
N TYR A 139 -9.01 -1.07 -13.52
CA TYR A 139 -9.88 -2.23 -13.32
C TYR A 139 -9.82 -2.76 -11.88
N PHE A 140 -8.64 -2.83 -11.28
CA PHE A 140 -8.50 -3.29 -9.89
C PHE A 140 -8.98 -2.23 -8.90
N THR A 141 -8.61 -0.98 -9.12
CA THR A 141 -8.85 0.10 -8.14
C THR A 141 -10.27 0.63 -8.21
N GLU A 142 -10.85 0.76 -9.40
CA GLU A 142 -12.18 1.34 -9.61
C GLU A 142 -13.28 0.27 -9.74
N ASP A 143 -13.10 -0.73 -10.62
CA ASP A 143 -14.13 -1.74 -10.86
C ASP A 143 -14.23 -2.77 -9.73
N LEU A 144 -13.09 -3.14 -9.11
CA LEU A 144 -13.01 -4.13 -8.04
C LEU A 144 -12.87 -3.52 -6.64
N ASP A 145 -12.67 -2.20 -6.53
CA ASP A 145 -12.44 -1.47 -5.27
C ASP A 145 -11.29 -2.12 -4.44
N MET A 146 -10.22 -2.53 -5.13
CA MET A 146 -9.05 -3.19 -4.54
C MET A 146 -7.90 -2.19 -4.43
N PRO A 147 -7.38 -1.91 -3.22
CA PRO A 147 -6.16 -1.14 -3.08
C PRO A 147 -4.99 -1.83 -3.78
N LEU A 148 -4.30 -1.11 -4.66
CA LEU A 148 -3.17 -1.65 -5.44
C LEU A 148 -2.00 -0.65 -5.47
N PRO A 149 -1.30 -0.42 -4.33
CA PRO A 149 -0.25 0.63 -4.25
C PRO A 149 0.86 0.48 -5.27
N ILE A 150 1.36 -0.74 -5.51
CA ILE A 150 2.36 -1.00 -6.55
C ILE A 150 1.78 -0.76 -7.96
N GLY A 151 0.52 -1.09 -8.19
CA GLY A 151 -0.18 -0.79 -9.45
C GLY A 151 -0.27 0.71 -9.70
N GLN A 152 -0.63 1.49 -8.68
CA GLN A 152 -0.63 2.96 -8.75
C GLN A 152 0.77 3.51 -9.07
N LEU A 153 1.81 2.98 -8.43
CA LEU A 153 3.19 3.39 -8.69
C LEU A 153 3.62 3.16 -10.13
N VAL A 154 3.18 2.06 -10.76
CA VAL A 154 3.54 1.76 -12.16
C VAL A 154 2.62 2.43 -13.19
N SER A 155 1.51 3.03 -12.76
CA SER A 155 0.63 3.81 -13.62
C SER A 155 1.34 5.07 -14.13
N SER A 156 1.14 5.43 -15.41
CA SER A 156 1.79 6.61 -15.98
C SER A 156 1.09 7.91 -15.63
N ASP A 157 -0.11 7.85 -15.10
CA ASP A 157 -0.94 9.01 -14.72
C ASP A 157 -1.00 9.28 -13.23
N VAL A 158 -0.25 8.50 -12.41
CA VAL A 158 -0.20 8.66 -10.95
C VAL A 158 0.13 10.11 -10.53
N GLY A 159 1.00 10.81 -11.24
CA GLY A 159 1.32 12.20 -10.98
C GLY A 159 0.11 13.13 -11.15
N GLU A 160 -0.75 12.89 -12.14
CA GLU A 160 -1.97 13.68 -12.37
C GLU A 160 -3.05 13.37 -11.31
N MET A 161 -3.11 12.13 -10.84
CA MET A 161 -3.97 11.75 -9.71
C MET A 161 -3.52 12.46 -8.43
N LEU A 162 -2.23 12.42 -8.10
CA LEU A 162 -1.68 13.05 -6.90
C LEU A 162 -1.86 14.57 -6.88
N LYS A 163 -1.75 15.26 -8.03
CA LYS A 163 -2.05 16.70 -8.14
C LYS A 163 -3.48 17.06 -7.77
N LYS A 164 -4.42 16.14 -7.98
CA LYS A 164 -5.85 16.37 -7.68
C LYS A 164 -6.19 16.02 -6.24
N GLU A 165 -5.54 15.00 -5.68
CA GLU A 165 -5.95 14.40 -4.42
C GLU A 165 -5.16 14.90 -3.22
N VAL A 166 -3.86 15.24 -3.40
CA VAL A 166 -3.02 15.71 -2.28
C VAL A 166 -3.43 17.11 -1.89
N TYR A 167 -3.81 17.29 -0.62
CA TYR A 167 -4.18 18.61 -0.07
C TYR A 167 -3.20 19.11 0.99
N ALA A 168 -2.33 18.27 1.54
CA ALA A 168 -1.33 18.64 2.52
C ALA A 168 -0.12 17.73 2.44
N GLY A 169 1.04 18.19 2.82
CA GLY A 169 2.25 17.39 2.94
C GLY A 169 3.51 18.23 2.83
N GLY A 170 4.65 17.60 3.09
CA GLY A 170 5.95 18.26 3.09
C GLY A 170 7.08 17.28 3.36
N PHE A 171 8.28 17.87 3.46
CA PHE A 171 9.51 17.19 3.86
C PHE A 171 9.46 16.87 5.37
N VAL A 172 9.95 15.68 5.72
CA VAL A 172 10.05 15.20 7.10
C VAL A 172 11.51 15.25 7.57
N GLU A 173 12.37 14.50 6.89
CA GLU A 173 13.79 14.37 7.22
C GLU A 173 14.56 13.72 6.05
N GLN A 174 15.90 13.68 6.15
CA GLN A 174 16.70 12.76 5.36
C GLN A 174 16.88 11.46 6.12
N ASP A 175 16.75 10.34 5.42
CA ASP A 175 16.87 9.00 5.98
C ASP A 175 17.72 8.11 5.06
N THR A 176 18.16 6.98 5.56
CA THR A 176 18.93 5.99 4.78
C THR A 176 18.17 4.67 4.74
N ILE A 177 17.63 4.32 3.58
CA ILE A 177 16.90 3.08 3.34
C ILE A 177 17.77 2.13 2.56
N ASP A 178 18.12 0.98 3.15
CA ASP A 178 18.99 -0.04 2.55
C ASP A 178 20.30 0.52 1.96
N GLY A 179 20.87 1.52 2.65
CA GLY A 179 22.12 2.18 2.24
C GLY A 179 21.95 3.31 1.22
N VAL A 180 20.73 3.62 0.80
CA VAL A 180 20.41 4.73 -0.12
C VAL A 180 19.94 5.93 0.68
N LEU A 181 20.68 7.04 0.62
CA LEU A 181 20.25 8.32 1.20
C LEU A 181 19.00 8.80 0.46
N SER A 182 17.92 9.07 1.19
CA SER A 182 16.62 9.36 0.65
C SER A 182 15.97 10.54 1.39
N GLU A 183 15.16 11.30 0.69
CA GLU A 183 14.28 12.31 1.25
C GLU A 183 12.96 11.66 1.67
N HIS A 184 12.65 11.75 2.96
CA HIS A 184 11.40 11.29 3.53
C HIS A 184 10.35 12.40 3.41
N LEU A 185 9.34 12.13 2.61
CA LEU A 185 8.22 13.01 2.35
C LEU A 185 6.92 12.40 2.87
N ALA A 186 6.02 13.24 3.40
CA ALA A 186 4.72 12.79 3.90
C ALA A 186 3.59 13.63 3.30
N PHE A 187 2.53 12.98 2.84
CA PHE A 187 1.40 13.63 2.16
C PHE A 187 0.06 13.07 2.64
N ARG A 188 -0.98 13.88 2.44
CA ARG A 188 -2.35 13.56 2.83
C ARG A 188 -3.31 13.73 1.67
N THR A 189 -4.18 12.74 1.51
CA THR A 189 -5.37 12.83 0.67
C THR A 189 -6.63 12.68 1.53
N GLU A 190 -7.81 12.73 0.96
CA GLU A 190 -9.05 12.50 1.69
C GLU A 190 -9.11 11.08 2.29
N ASN A 191 -8.73 10.07 1.50
CA ASN A 191 -8.93 8.67 1.81
C ASN A 191 -7.72 7.98 2.46
N LEU A 192 -6.52 8.52 2.26
CA LEU A 192 -5.28 7.93 2.78
C LEU A 192 -4.26 9.01 3.17
N ASP A 193 -3.36 8.65 4.06
CA ASP A 193 -2.11 9.35 4.29
C ASP A 193 -0.99 8.46 3.74
N PHE A 194 0.05 9.06 3.13
CA PHE A 194 1.17 8.28 2.65
C PHE A 194 2.50 8.97 2.89
N GLN A 195 3.53 8.16 2.99
CA GLN A 195 4.91 8.58 3.13
C GLN A 195 5.72 7.90 2.03
N THR A 196 6.64 8.62 1.44
CA THR A 196 7.55 8.09 0.42
C THR A 196 8.97 8.55 0.70
N TRP A 197 9.92 7.68 0.44
CA TRP A 197 11.34 7.99 0.49
C TRP A 197 11.86 7.95 -0.93
N ILE A 198 12.43 9.06 -1.39
CA ILE A 198 12.95 9.24 -2.75
C ILE A 198 14.46 9.40 -2.65
N ALA A 199 15.21 8.66 -3.47
CA ALA A 199 16.67 8.76 -3.51
C ALA A 199 17.11 10.21 -3.74
N SER A 200 17.99 10.72 -2.88
CA SER A 200 18.50 12.09 -2.92
C SER A 200 19.56 12.29 -4.01
N GLU A 201 20.13 11.21 -4.54
CA GLU A 201 21.16 11.24 -5.57
C GLU A 201 20.83 10.25 -6.69
N GLY A 202 21.21 10.60 -7.93
CA GLY A 202 20.99 9.76 -9.10
C GLY A 202 19.56 9.90 -9.66
N ASP A 203 18.98 8.77 -10.09
CA ASP A 203 17.58 8.75 -10.56
C ASP A 203 16.65 8.92 -9.36
N PRO A 204 15.58 9.74 -9.45
CA PRO A 204 14.66 10.02 -8.33
C PRO A 204 13.70 8.85 -8.09
N ILE A 205 14.26 7.69 -7.74
CA ILE A 205 13.51 6.46 -7.50
C ILE A 205 12.99 6.40 -6.08
N GLN A 206 11.86 5.74 -5.90
CA GLN A 206 11.36 5.45 -4.57
C GLN A 206 12.15 4.29 -3.95
N THR A 207 12.57 4.47 -2.70
CA THR A 207 13.25 3.45 -1.89
C THR A 207 12.28 2.82 -0.88
N ARG A 208 11.26 3.57 -0.44
CA ARG A 208 10.19 3.09 0.45
C ARG A 208 8.89 3.84 0.19
N LEU A 209 7.78 3.14 0.40
CA LEU A 209 6.42 3.68 0.42
C LEU A 209 5.68 3.13 1.64
N VAL A 210 4.97 4.00 2.36
CA VAL A 210 4.03 3.61 3.43
C VAL A 210 2.69 4.28 3.16
N VAL A 211 1.60 3.53 3.24
CA VAL A 211 0.23 4.01 3.00
C VAL A 211 -0.66 3.62 4.17
N ASP A 212 -1.33 4.59 4.77
CA ASP A 212 -2.33 4.42 5.81
C ASP A 212 -3.73 4.63 5.22
N TYR A 213 -4.56 3.58 5.22
CA TYR A 213 -5.92 3.62 4.67
C TYR A 213 -6.92 4.12 5.70
N LYS A 214 -7.19 5.44 5.72
CA LYS A 214 -8.05 6.09 6.74
C LYS A 214 -9.51 5.66 6.69
N THR A 215 -10.01 5.27 5.53
CA THR A 215 -11.41 4.89 5.31
C THR A 215 -11.71 3.43 5.66
N PHE A 216 -10.68 2.63 5.91
CA PHE A 216 -10.83 1.24 6.32
C PHE A 216 -10.84 1.10 7.85
N PRO A 217 -11.61 0.15 8.43
CA PRO A 217 -11.59 -0.11 9.86
C PRO A 217 -10.18 -0.38 10.38
N ALA A 218 -9.84 0.22 11.54
CA ALA A 218 -8.54 0.15 12.19
C ALA A 218 -7.37 0.72 11.37
N SER A 219 -7.63 1.48 10.29
CA SER A 219 -6.64 2.12 9.43
C SER A 219 -5.46 1.19 9.11
N PRO A 220 -5.66 0.12 8.35
CA PRO A 220 -4.59 -0.80 8.01
C PRO A 220 -3.51 -0.09 7.21
N GLN A 221 -2.25 -0.50 7.46
CA GLN A 221 -1.09 0.06 6.78
C GLN A 221 -0.58 -0.90 5.71
N TYR A 222 -0.07 -0.33 4.63
CA TYR A 222 0.72 -1.00 3.61
C TYR A 222 2.10 -0.38 3.58
N ARG A 223 3.15 -1.19 3.49
CA ARG A 223 4.55 -0.78 3.35
C ARG A 223 5.20 -1.54 2.22
N ALA A 224 6.06 -0.86 1.45
CA ALA A 224 6.92 -1.48 0.45
C ALA A 224 8.32 -0.86 0.52
N ASP A 225 9.34 -1.70 0.62
CA ASP A 225 10.74 -1.34 0.48
C ASP A 225 11.22 -1.79 -0.91
N PHE A 226 11.71 -0.85 -1.73
CA PHE A 226 12.03 -1.08 -3.13
C PHE A 226 13.53 -1.26 -3.34
N THR A 227 13.90 -2.30 -4.07
CA THR A 227 15.28 -2.63 -4.43
C THR A 227 15.39 -3.05 -5.89
N ASP A 228 16.60 -3.25 -6.37
CA ASP A 228 16.91 -3.82 -7.70
C ASP A 228 16.28 -3.04 -8.87
N TRP A 229 16.14 -1.73 -8.73
CA TRP A 229 15.66 -0.89 -9.83
C TRP A 229 16.56 -1.04 -11.07
N ASN A 230 15.92 -1.38 -12.20
CA ASN A 230 16.60 -1.50 -13.48
C ASN A 230 15.75 -0.87 -14.59
N PHE A 231 16.25 0.19 -15.22
CA PHE A 231 15.57 0.92 -16.30
C PHE A 231 15.92 0.44 -17.71
N LYS A 232 16.68 -0.66 -17.80
CA LYS A 232 17.01 -1.33 -19.07
C LYS A 232 16.95 -2.85 -18.90
N PRO A 233 15.85 -3.41 -18.35
CA PRO A 233 15.77 -4.85 -18.18
C PRO A 233 15.78 -5.53 -19.55
N GLU A 234 16.56 -6.60 -19.67
CA GLU A 234 16.48 -7.53 -20.79
C GLU A 234 15.27 -8.43 -20.56
N VAL A 235 14.23 -8.24 -21.38
CA VAL A 235 12.95 -8.93 -21.20
C VAL A 235 12.53 -9.57 -22.51
N GLU A 236 12.26 -10.86 -22.46
CA GLU A 236 11.68 -11.59 -23.58
C GLU A 236 10.16 -11.44 -23.59
N ASP A 237 9.56 -11.37 -24.79
CA ASP A 237 8.11 -11.28 -24.95
C ASP A 237 7.37 -12.47 -24.30
N SER A 238 8.02 -13.62 -24.18
CA SER A 238 7.51 -14.82 -23.52
C SER A 238 7.11 -14.58 -22.05
N LEU A 239 7.71 -13.61 -21.36
CA LEU A 239 7.38 -13.25 -19.98
C LEU A 239 5.92 -12.79 -19.82
N PHE A 240 5.38 -12.17 -20.87
CA PHE A 240 4.01 -11.62 -20.85
C PHE A 240 2.98 -12.59 -21.48
N VAL A 241 3.39 -13.81 -21.77
CA VAL A 241 2.51 -14.84 -22.36
C VAL A 241 2.08 -15.81 -21.28
N PHE A 242 0.84 -15.72 -20.84
CA PHE A 242 0.29 -16.66 -19.88
C PHE A 242 -0.06 -18.00 -20.55
N LYS A 243 0.45 -19.08 -19.98
CA LYS A 243 0.08 -20.45 -20.32
C LYS A 243 -0.21 -21.21 -19.03
N PRO A 244 -1.45 -21.64 -18.79
CA PRO A 244 -1.74 -22.44 -17.60
C PRO A 244 -0.95 -23.75 -17.67
N ALA A 245 -0.38 -24.17 -16.55
CA ALA A 245 0.26 -25.47 -16.45
C ALA A 245 -0.78 -26.59 -16.52
N ASP A 246 -0.34 -27.80 -16.87
CA ASP A 246 -1.23 -28.96 -16.94
C ASP A 246 -1.92 -29.20 -15.58
N GLY A 247 -3.24 -29.35 -15.62
CA GLY A 247 -4.05 -29.59 -14.44
C GLY A 247 -4.45 -28.32 -13.65
N MET A 248 -4.05 -27.11 -14.05
CA MET A 248 -4.56 -25.88 -13.44
C MET A 248 -6.06 -25.71 -13.72
N ARG A 249 -6.81 -25.40 -12.68
CA ARG A 249 -8.25 -25.17 -12.76
C ARG A 249 -8.55 -23.68 -13.03
N LYS A 250 -9.34 -23.42 -14.06
CA LYS A 250 -9.83 -22.05 -14.30
C LYS A 250 -10.87 -21.67 -13.25
N ILE A 251 -10.73 -20.48 -12.70
CA ILE A 251 -11.69 -19.83 -11.78
C ILE A 251 -12.18 -18.52 -12.39
N GLU A 252 -13.28 -17.99 -11.88
CA GLU A 252 -13.68 -16.62 -12.17
C GLU A 252 -12.83 -15.67 -11.33
N PHE A 253 -12.49 -14.52 -11.90
CA PHE A 253 -11.85 -13.45 -11.17
C PHE A 253 -12.92 -12.77 -10.32
N ALA A 254 -13.08 -13.24 -9.09
CA ALA A 254 -14.02 -12.61 -8.15
C ALA A 254 -13.36 -11.42 -7.46
N PRO A 255 -14.04 -10.25 -7.36
CA PRO A 255 -13.56 -9.18 -6.50
C PRO A 255 -13.40 -9.75 -5.09
N MET A 256 -12.25 -9.50 -4.46
CA MET A 256 -12.06 -9.81 -3.04
C MET A 256 -13.06 -8.98 -2.23
N LEU A 257 -14.17 -9.54 -2.05
CA LEU A 257 -15.23 -9.48 -1.06
C LEU A 257 -15.22 -8.31 -0.04
N ARG A 258 -15.72 -7.14 -0.48
CA ARG A 258 -16.54 -6.30 0.42
C ARG A 258 -17.96 -6.89 0.64
N LYS A 259 -18.31 -7.97 -0.03
CA LYS A 259 -19.66 -8.57 0.10
C LYS A 259 -19.88 -9.27 1.43
N ASP A 260 -18.88 -9.84 2.04
CA ASP A 260 -19.08 -10.65 3.25
C ASP A 260 -19.36 -9.80 4.49
N ILE A 261 -18.75 -8.62 4.61
CA ILE A 261 -18.99 -7.71 5.74
C ILE A 261 -20.43 -7.15 5.72
N LYS A 262 -20.99 -6.84 4.54
CA LYS A 262 -22.38 -6.34 4.43
C LYS A 262 -23.43 -7.42 4.56
N THR A 263 -23.09 -8.68 4.38
CA THR A 263 -24.04 -9.80 4.49
C THR A 263 -24.22 -10.23 5.95
N GLU A 264 -23.15 -10.23 6.74
CA GLU A 264 -23.21 -10.54 8.17
C GLU A 264 -23.96 -9.46 8.96
N GLU A 265 -23.73 -8.17 8.69
CA GLU A 265 -24.51 -7.08 9.33
C GLU A 265 -26.02 -7.14 9.02
N LYS A 266 -26.43 -7.63 7.84
CA LYS A 266 -27.84 -7.79 7.51
C LYS A 266 -28.48 -9.02 8.15
N GLU A 267 -27.74 -10.05 8.46
CA GLU A 267 -28.25 -11.24 9.14
C GLU A 267 -28.30 -11.06 10.66
N GLU A 268 -27.37 -10.32 11.27
CA GLU A 268 -27.43 -9.96 12.68
C GLU A 268 -28.55 -8.95 12.97
N GLY A 269 -28.73 -7.93 12.11
CA GLY A 269 -29.83 -6.97 12.24
C GLY A 269 -31.22 -7.63 12.17
N LYS A 270 -31.40 -8.69 11.39
CA LYS A 270 -32.66 -9.43 11.30
C LYS A 270 -32.95 -10.35 12.48
N LYS A 271 -31.94 -10.78 13.23
CA LYS A 271 -32.10 -11.61 14.43
C LYS A 271 -32.48 -10.77 15.66
N ASN A 272 -32.09 -9.50 15.70
CA ASN A 272 -32.42 -8.61 16.83
C ASN A 272 -33.82 -7.99 16.74
N ASP A 273 -34.42 -7.93 15.56
CA ASP A 273 -35.80 -7.43 15.35
C ASP A 273 -36.88 -8.52 15.52
N ALA A 274 -36.52 -9.75 15.87
CA ALA A 274 -37.42 -10.90 16.03
C ALA A 274 -37.49 -11.44 17.48
N GLN A 275 -37.05 -10.66 18.50
CA GLN A 275 -37.26 -10.98 19.92
C GLN A 275 -38.11 -9.98 20.63
#